data_75bd717db3f49f0c7f99580894416fad
#
_entry.id   75bd717db3f49f0c7f99580894416fad
#
_cell.length_a   1.000
_cell.length_b   1.000
_cell.length_c   1.000
_cell.angle_alpha   90.00
_cell.angle_beta   90.00
_cell.angle_gamma   90.00
#
_symmetry.space_group_name_H-M   'P 1'
#
loop_
_entity.id
_entity.type
_entity.pdbx_description
1 polymer ?
#
loop_
_entity_poly.entity_id
_entity_poly.type
_entity_poly.pdbx_seq_one_letter_code
_entity_poly.pdbx_strand_id
1 'polypeptide(L)'
;MQPDVLGLGADESAAYRALITVPSAGPDEFASLMRVPAENARNLLAGLETRGLAVRSLGDPDRFVAAPPAPTLREPLPRRREELARAEAELGVLDEVYRAAALRPGAPGVVDVLPGAAEIREVFGRLQLGARDEVLSLVKAPIAVISAADNVEQDSAVARGVRYRVVFERAMLDEEPDAYARIVAARAAGEQIRIADAVPVKLLIVDRAQAFMPLHAGGPPGALLIRESGLVRALVALFEFQWRKATPDGGRSLDESDARIVGLLMTGLTDEAVAAHLGTSLRTVQRRVRHLMEVTGGRTRMQLGFHVARLGWLD
;
A
#
# COMPACT_ATOMS: atom_id res chain seq x y z
N MET A 1 25.00 4.71 -14.32
CA MET A 1 25.11 3.26 -14.54
C MET A 1 25.35 2.62 -13.18
N GLN A 2 24.31 1.98 -12.62
CA GLN A 2 24.43 1.32 -11.30
C GLN A 2 25.21 0.00 -11.49
N PRO A 3 26.23 -0.28 -10.67
CA PRO A 3 26.89 -1.59 -10.69
C PRO A 3 25.89 -2.67 -10.23
N ASP A 4 25.98 -3.84 -10.85
CA ASP A 4 25.26 -5.04 -10.45
C ASP A 4 25.55 -5.37 -8.97
N VAL A 5 24.64 -6.14 -8.33
CA VAL A 5 24.77 -6.60 -6.93
C VAL A 5 26.14 -7.24 -6.65
N LEU A 6 26.81 -7.80 -7.67
CA LEU A 6 28.15 -8.37 -7.60
C LEU A 6 29.27 -7.37 -7.84
N GLY A 7 28.97 -6.08 -8.07
CA GLY A 7 29.94 -5.03 -8.32
C GLY A 7 30.51 -4.99 -9.74
N LEU A 8 29.88 -5.70 -10.68
CA LEU A 8 30.22 -5.67 -12.10
C LEU A 8 29.40 -4.61 -12.82
N GLY A 9 30.00 -3.92 -13.80
CA GLY A 9 29.25 -3.11 -14.76
C GLY A 9 28.36 -4.00 -15.64
N ALA A 10 27.29 -3.43 -16.22
CA ALA A 10 26.38 -4.17 -17.08
C ALA A 10 27.11 -4.86 -18.24
N ASP A 11 28.06 -4.15 -18.86
CA ASP A 11 28.85 -4.64 -19.96
C ASP A 11 29.87 -5.75 -19.52
N GLU A 12 30.46 -5.59 -18.34
CA GLU A 12 31.34 -6.62 -17.75
C GLU A 12 30.59 -7.89 -17.40
N SER A 13 29.36 -7.74 -16.83
CA SER A 13 28.49 -8.87 -16.50
C SER A 13 28.06 -9.63 -17.77
N ALA A 14 27.69 -8.91 -18.84
CA ALA A 14 27.37 -9.51 -20.12
C ALA A 14 28.60 -10.20 -20.76
N ALA A 15 29.75 -9.55 -20.73
CA ALA A 15 30.99 -10.07 -21.26
C ALA A 15 31.44 -11.37 -20.52
N TYR A 16 31.36 -11.39 -19.20
CA TYR A 16 31.70 -12.58 -18.43
C TYR A 16 30.73 -13.74 -18.71
N ARG A 17 29.45 -13.47 -18.80
CA ARG A 17 28.41 -14.48 -19.17
C ARG A 17 28.69 -15.06 -20.56
N ALA A 18 29.08 -14.22 -21.53
CA ALA A 18 29.43 -14.69 -22.87
C ALA A 18 30.71 -15.54 -22.87
N LEU A 19 31.74 -15.13 -22.11
CA LEU A 19 33.00 -15.87 -22.04
C LEU A 19 32.84 -17.26 -21.40
N ILE A 20 31.93 -17.42 -20.43
CA ILE A 20 31.62 -18.73 -19.81
C ILE A 20 31.06 -19.73 -20.84
N THR A 21 30.39 -19.26 -21.88
CA THR A 21 29.74 -20.16 -22.87
C THR A 21 30.68 -20.80 -23.86
N VAL A 22 31.94 -20.36 -23.90
CA VAL A 22 32.96 -20.85 -24.83
C VAL A 22 34.17 -21.38 -24.06
N PRO A 23 34.88 -22.39 -24.58
CA PRO A 23 36.09 -22.92 -23.93
C PRO A 23 37.21 -21.90 -23.80
N SER A 24 37.37 -21.05 -24.80
CA SER A 24 38.27 -19.90 -24.83
C SER A 24 37.89 -18.99 -26.00
N ALA A 25 38.24 -17.72 -25.94
CA ALA A 25 38.04 -16.79 -27.06
C ALA A 25 39.21 -15.83 -27.20
N GLY A 26 39.66 -15.61 -28.43
CA GLY A 26 40.52 -14.48 -28.79
C GLY A 26 39.70 -13.19 -28.93
N PRO A 27 40.34 -11.99 -28.96
CA PRO A 27 39.63 -10.71 -29.01
C PRO A 27 38.66 -10.59 -30.20
N ASP A 28 39.04 -11.08 -31.38
CA ASP A 28 38.22 -10.95 -32.60
C ASP A 28 37.00 -11.92 -32.59
N GLU A 29 37.20 -13.14 -32.07
CA GLU A 29 36.12 -14.09 -31.84
C GLU A 29 35.15 -13.56 -30.79
N PHE A 30 35.67 -12.98 -29.71
CA PHE A 30 34.88 -12.41 -28.64
C PHE A 30 34.10 -11.17 -29.09
N ALA A 31 34.72 -10.33 -29.97
CA ALA A 31 34.02 -9.22 -30.60
C ALA A 31 32.83 -9.68 -31.42
N SER A 32 32.98 -10.77 -32.17
CA SER A 32 31.88 -11.39 -32.94
C SER A 32 30.81 -11.97 -32.03
N LEU A 33 31.17 -12.65 -30.93
CA LEU A 33 30.26 -13.24 -29.95
C LEU A 33 29.40 -12.18 -29.24
N MET A 34 30.03 -11.07 -28.84
CA MET A 34 29.39 -9.96 -28.16
C MET A 34 28.73 -8.96 -29.11
N ARG A 35 29.00 -9.03 -30.42
CA ARG A 35 28.53 -8.07 -31.44
C ARG A 35 29.00 -6.64 -31.11
N VAL A 36 30.25 -6.49 -30.70
CA VAL A 36 30.88 -5.20 -30.38
C VAL A 36 32.14 -4.99 -31.23
N PRO A 37 32.62 -3.74 -31.37
CA PRO A 37 33.92 -3.49 -32.03
C PRO A 37 35.07 -4.23 -31.36
N ALA A 38 36.09 -4.64 -32.14
CA ALA A 38 37.25 -5.42 -31.63
C ALA A 38 37.98 -4.69 -30.50
N GLU A 39 38.05 -3.37 -30.51
CA GLU A 39 38.65 -2.56 -29.45
C GLU A 39 37.87 -2.69 -28.13
N ASN A 40 36.50 -2.63 -28.19
CA ASN A 40 35.65 -2.80 -27.02
C ASN A 40 35.80 -4.22 -26.46
N ALA A 41 35.87 -5.24 -27.32
CA ALA A 41 36.10 -6.63 -26.91
C ALA A 41 37.41 -6.80 -26.14
N ARG A 42 38.51 -6.20 -26.63
CA ARG A 42 39.79 -6.19 -25.93
C ARG A 42 39.72 -5.54 -24.56
N ASN A 43 39.07 -4.37 -24.49
CA ASN A 43 38.88 -3.64 -23.23
C ASN A 43 38.04 -4.44 -22.21
N LEU A 44 37.00 -5.10 -22.66
CA LEU A 44 36.17 -5.97 -21.82
C LEU A 44 36.96 -7.19 -21.31
N LEU A 45 37.67 -7.89 -22.18
CA LEU A 45 38.50 -9.03 -21.79
C LEU A 45 39.64 -8.62 -20.81
N ALA A 46 40.30 -7.49 -21.05
CA ALA A 46 41.31 -6.94 -20.13
C ALA A 46 40.70 -6.53 -18.78
N GLY A 47 39.47 -5.96 -18.78
CA GLY A 47 38.70 -5.65 -17.57
C GLY A 47 38.36 -6.91 -16.77
N LEU A 48 37.91 -7.96 -17.42
CA LEU A 48 37.64 -9.26 -16.78
C LEU A 48 38.93 -9.91 -16.24
N GLU A 49 40.08 -9.82 -16.98
CA GLU A 49 41.37 -10.30 -16.51
C GLU A 49 41.84 -9.56 -15.26
N THR A 50 41.75 -8.24 -15.25
CA THR A 50 42.12 -7.40 -14.10
C THR A 50 41.29 -7.74 -12.85
N ARG A 51 40.04 -8.14 -13.04
CA ARG A 51 39.15 -8.57 -11.96
C ARG A 51 39.30 -10.05 -11.60
N GLY A 52 40.19 -10.81 -12.27
CA GLY A 52 40.37 -12.24 -12.04
C GLY A 52 39.18 -13.11 -12.51
N LEU A 53 38.31 -12.58 -13.38
CA LEU A 53 37.18 -13.30 -13.97
C LEU A 53 37.52 -13.95 -15.31
N ALA A 54 38.66 -13.59 -15.89
CA ALA A 54 39.26 -14.23 -17.04
C ALA A 54 40.75 -14.47 -16.78
N VAL A 55 41.29 -15.51 -17.38
CA VAL A 55 42.73 -15.82 -17.39
C VAL A 55 43.17 -16.10 -18.82
N ARG A 56 44.44 -15.84 -19.13
CA ARG A 56 45.00 -16.21 -20.42
C ARG A 56 45.20 -17.72 -20.51
N SER A 57 44.91 -18.27 -21.68
CA SER A 57 45.13 -19.69 -21.95
C SER A 57 46.62 -20.06 -21.89
N LEU A 58 46.94 -21.19 -21.24
CA LEU A 58 48.30 -21.67 -21.16
C LEU A 58 48.90 -22.09 -22.52
N GLY A 59 48.05 -22.46 -23.47
CA GLY A 59 48.47 -22.89 -24.80
C GLY A 59 48.53 -21.76 -25.84
N ASP A 60 47.85 -20.63 -25.59
CA ASP A 60 47.79 -19.48 -26.48
C ASP A 60 47.52 -18.21 -25.65
N PRO A 61 48.55 -17.37 -25.43
CA PRO A 61 48.41 -16.15 -24.59
C PRO A 61 47.48 -15.11 -25.15
N ASP A 62 47.08 -15.18 -26.41
CA ASP A 62 46.11 -14.25 -27.02
C ASP A 62 44.65 -14.68 -26.80
N ARG A 63 44.43 -15.83 -26.17
CA ARG A 63 43.12 -16.36 -25.86
C ARG A 63 42.81 -16.27 -24.36
N PHE A 64 41.57 -15.97 -24.05
CA PHE A 64 41.04 -15.85 -22.69
C PHE A 64 40.10 -17.00 -22.37
N VAL A 65 40.18 -17.48 -21.14
CA VAL A 65 39.34 -18.51 -20.55
C VAL A 65 38.61 -17.90 -19.34
N ALA A 66 37.33 -18.17 -19.18
CA ALA A 66 36.61 -17.73 -18.01
C ALA A 66 37.16 -18.41 -16.74
N ALA A 67 37.47 -17.61 -15.72
CA ALA A 67 37.80 -18.10 -14.39
C ALA A 67 36.55 -18.40 -13.58
N PRO A 68 36.57 -19.34 -12.59
CA PRO A 68 35.43 -19.62 -11.75
C PRO A 68 34.95 -18.37 -10.99
N PRO A 69 33.64 -18.07 -10.98
CA PRO A 69 33.13 -16.83 -10.38
C PRO A 69 33.21 -16.80 -8.85
N ALA A 70 33.12 -17.97 -8.22
CA ALA A 70 32.96 -18.06 -6.77
C ALA A 70 34.13 -17.49 -5.95
N PRO A 71 35.42 -17.73 -6.29
CA PRO A 71 36.54 -17.14 -5.53
C PRO A 71 36.53 -15.61 -5.61
N THR A 72 36.28 -15.08 -6.79
CA THR A 72 36.45 -13.64 -7.10
C THR A 72 35.26 -12.82 -6.69
N LEU A 73 34.01 -13.33 -6.89
CA LEU A 73 32.79 -12.58 -6.64
C LEU A 73 32.24 -12.77 -5.21
N ARG A 74 32.71 -13.78 -4.46
CA ARG A 74 32.32 -13.96 -3.06
C ARG A 74 33.10 -13.06 -2.09
N GLU A 75 34.32 -12.66 -2.42
CA GLU A 75 35.15 -11.87 -1.51
C GLU A 75 34.52 -10.52 -1.08
N PRO A 76 33.81 -9.77 -1.94
CA PRO A 76 33.15 -8.53 -1.51
C PRO A 76 31.92 -8.72 -0.63
N LEU A 77 31.29 -9.90 -0.63
CA LEU A 77 30.02 -10.12 0.07
C LEU A 77 30.11 -10.05 1.61
N PRO A 78 31.14 -10.62 2.27
CA PRO A 78 31.31 -10.48 3.72
C PRO A 78 31.52 -9.02 4.12
N ARG A 79 32.34 -8.26 3.39
CA ARG A 79 32.59 -6.83 3.68
C ARG A 79 31.32 -6.00 3.60
N ARG A 80 30.49 -6.20 2.56
CA ARG A 80 29.20 -5.51 2.42
C ARG A 80 28.23 -5.87 3.54
N ARG A 81 28.23 -7.13 4.00
CA ARG A 81 27.43 -7.54 5.16
C ARG A 81 27.89 -6.84 6.45
N GLU A 82 29.20 -6.72 6.65
CA GLU A 82 29.74 -6.00 7.80
C GLU A 82 29.45 -4.50 7.73
N GLU A 83 29.54 -3.88 6.56
CA GLU A 83 29.17 -2.48 6.35
C GLU A 83 27.68 -2.24 6.64
N LEU A 84 26.80 -3.12 6.16
CA LEU A 84 25.37 -3.04 6.43
C LEU A 84 25.07 -3.21 7.92
N ALA A 85 25.67 -4.20 8.57
CA ALA A 85 25.51 -4.44 10.00
C ALA A 85 26.00 -3.25 10.84
N ARG A 86 27.11 -2.59 10.44
CA ARG A 86 27.58 -1.37 11.10
C ARG A 86 26.61 -0.21 10.91
N ALA A 87 26.09 -0.03 9.69
CA ALA A 87 25.11 1.01 9.40
C ALA A 87 23.80 0.79 10.20
N GLU A 88 23.35 -0.45 10.33
CA GLU A 88 22.20 -0.80 11.17
C GLU A 88 22.46 -0.53 12.66
N ALA A 89 23.64 -0.84 13.16
CA ALA A 89 24.03 -0.55 14.55
C ALA A 89 24.10 0.96 14.80
N GLU A 90 24.65 1.73 13.88
CA GLU A 90 24.75 3.19 13.99
C GLU A 90 23.37 3.85 13.96
N LEU A 91 22.45 3.37 13.09
CA LEU A 91 21.04 3.77 13.09
C LEU A 91 20.39 3.52 14.46
N GLY A 92 20.64 2.37 15.08
CA GLY A 92 20.14 2.06 16.42
C GLY A 92 20.62 3.07 17.47
N VAL A 93 21.89 3.47 17.43
CA VAL A 93 22.45 4.50 18.33
C VAL A 93 21.81 5.87 18.06
N LEU A 94 21.65 6.25 16.80
CA LEU A 94 21.00 7.52 16.44
C LEU A 94 19.54 7.57 16.90
N ASP A 95 18.83 6.46 16.78
CA ASP A 95 17.46 6.31 17.29
C ASP A 95 17.37 6.46 18.80
N GLU A 96 18.33 5.90 19.55
CA GLU A 96 18.38 6.07 21.01
C GLU A 96 18.67 7.53 21.39
N VAL A 97 19.62 8.18 20.73
CA VAL A 97 19.94 9.60 20.93
C VAL A 97 18.72 10.47 20.59
N TYR A 98 18.02 10.19 19.49
CA TYR A 98 16.81 10.91 19.11
C TYR A 98 15.69 10.74 20.15
N ARG A 99 15.44 9.52 20.63
CA ARG A 99 14.44 9.26 21.67
C ARG A 99 14.80 9.96 23.00
N ALA A 100 16.08 9.95 23.38
CA ALA A 100 16.54 10.66 24.57
C ALA A 100 16.41 12.19 24.42
N ALA A 101 16.65 12.72 23.21
CA ALA A 101 16.47 14.13 22.91
C ALA A 101 14.99 14.54 22.90
N ALA A 102 14.08 13.69 22.43
CA ALA A 102 12.64 13.94 22.42
C ALA A 102 12.02 14.04 23.82
N LEU A 103 12.71 13.57 24.86
CA LEU A 103 12.27 13.71 26.26
C LEU A 103 12.71 15.03 26.92
N ARG A 104 13.47 15.89 26.21
CA ARG A 104 13.92 17.17 26.75
C ARG A 104 12.84 18.24 26.60
N PRO A 105 12.66 19.16 27.56
CA PRO A 105 11.77 20.31 27.42
C PRO A 105 12.15 21.13 26.17
N GLY A 106 11.18 21.37 25.26
CA GLY A 106 11.41 22.15 24.03
C GLY A 106 11.90 21.34 22.81
N ALA A 107 12.11 20.02 22.93
CA ALA A 107 12.31 19.15 21.77
C ALA A 107 10.99 18.93 21.01
N PRO A 108 11.03 18.57 19.69
CA PRO A 108 9.84 18.10 18.99
C PRO A 108 9.20 16.98 19.83
N GLY A 109 8.00 17.25 20.38
CA GLY A 109 7.40 16.36 21.38
C GLY A 109 6.97 15.03 20.77
N VAL A 110 6.78 14.04 21.63
CA VAL A 110 6.03 12.81 21.28
C VAL A 110 4.65 13.17 20.76
N VAL A 111 4.10 14.32 21.19
CA VAL A 111 2.80 14.86 20.76
C VAL A 111 2.97 16.33 20.40
N ASP A 112 2.65 16.68 19.17
CA ASP A 112 2.56 18.06 18.70
C ASP A 112 1.08 18.45 18.57
N VAL A 113 0.77 19.68 18.94
CA VAL A 113 -0.56 20.27 18.76
C VAL A 113 -0.57 21.13 17.52
N LEU A 114 -1.49 20.87 16.61
CA LEU A 114 -1.74 21.61 15.37
C LEU A 114 -2.95 22.51 15.57
N PRO A 115 -2.78 23.83 15.68
CA PRO A 115 -3.87 24.72 16.11
C PRO A 115 -4.81 25.17 15.00
N GLY A 116 -4.47 24.97 13.72
CA GLY A 116 -5.20 25.57 12.60
C GLY A 116 -5.56 24.62 11.47
N ALA A 117 -6.68 24.92 10.77
CA ALA A 117 -7.16 24.08 9.67
C ALA A 117 -6.16 23.95 8.49
N ALA A 118 -5.37 24.98 8.21
CA ALA A 118 -4.37 24.95 7.15
C ALA A 118 -3.23 23.98 7.49
N GLU A 119 -2.70 24.07 8.71
CA GLU A 119 -1.64 23.21 9.21
C GLU A 119 -2.12 21.74 9.32
N ILE A 120 -3.37 21.54 9.76
CA ILE A 120 -4.02 20.23 9.81
C ILE A 120 -4.04 19.59 8.42
N ARG A 121 -4.47 20.33 7.37
CA ARG A 121 -4.53 19.81 5.99
C ARG A 121 -3.15 19.47 5.46
N GLU A 122 -2.18 20.36 5.65
CA GLU A 122 -0.79 20.16 5.23
C GLU A 122 -0.19 18.90 5.85
N VAL A 123 -0.30 18.77 7.19
CA VAL A 123 0.27 17.62 7.92
C VAL A 123 -0.44 16.34 7.54
N PHE A 124 -1.76 16.35 7.43
CA PHE A 124 -2.55 15.19 7.03
C PHE A 124 -2.19 14.68 5.62
N GLY A 125 -2.08 15.59 4.64
CA GLY A 125 -1.66 15.24 3.28
C GLY A 125 -0.23 14.70 3.26
N ARG A 126 0.71 15.37 3.95
CA ARG A 126 2.10 14.92 4.06
C ARG A 126 2.24 13.53 4.68
N LEU A 127 1.45 13.20 5.71
CA LEU A 127 1.42 11.88 6.31
C LEU A 127 1.01 10.80 5.30
N GLN A 128 -0.03 11.02 4.53
CA GLN A 128 -0.50 10.05 3.54
C GLN A 128 0.46 9.91 2.34
N LEU A 129 1.02 11.02 1.87
CA LEU A 129 2.04 11.00 0.81
C LEU A 129 3.32 10.27 1.27
N GLY A 130 3.67 10.38 2.55
CA GLY A 130 4.82 9.70 3.16
C GLY A 130 4.60 8.23 3.50
N ALA A 131 3.36 7.73 3.46
CA ALA A 131 3.03 6.34 3.76
C ALA A 131 3.75 5.36 2.81
N ARG A 132 4.30 4.29 3.38
CA ARG A 132 5.07 3.26 2.66
C ARG A 132 4.40 1.89 2.71
N ASP A 133 3.88 1.50 3.87
CA ASP A 133 3.36 0.16 4.11
C ASP A 133 1.85 0.13 4.31
N GLU A 134 1.34 0.89 5.28
CA GLU A 134 -0.09 0.87 5.58
C GLU A 134 -0.61 2.18 6.19
N VAL A 135 -1.89 2.44 5.97
CA VAL A 135 -2.68 3.47 6.64
C VAL A 135 -3.88 2.83 7.31
N LEU A 136 -4.05 3.10 8.61
CA LEU A 136 -5.17 2.64 9.43
C LEU A 136 -6.03 3.85 9.80
N SER A 137 -7.32 3.82 9.48
CA SER A 137 -8.19 4.98 9.72
C SER A 137 -9.49 4.58 10.44
N LEU A 138 -9.83 5.34 11.47
CA LEU A 138 -11.14 5.34 12.11
C LEU A 138 -11.87 6.63 11.72
N VAL A 139 -13.01 6.51 11.06
CA VAL A 139 -13.73 7.63 10.46
C VAL A 139 -15.10 7.77 11.11
N LYS A 140 -15.39 8.95 11.67
CA LYS A 140 -16.69 9.30 12.28
C LYS A 140 -17.03 10.77 12.02
N ALA A 141 -18.30 11.12 12.16
CA ALA A 141 -18.77 12.50 12.11
C ALA A 141 -18.36 13.31 13.37
N PRO A 142 -18.28 14.66 13.28
CA PRO A 142 -18.33 15.45 12.07
C PRO A 142 -16.99 15.47 11.31
N ILE A 143 -17.03 15.66 9.98
CA ILE A 143 -15.83 15.86 9.16
C ILE A 143 -15.54 17.37 9.15
N ALA A 144 -14.70 17.84 10.06
CA ALA A 144 -14.52 19.26 10.29
C ALA A 144 -13.53 19.96 9.32
N VAL A 145 -12.52 19.27 8.77
CA VAL A 145 -11.44 19.93 8.04
C VAL A 145 -11.10 19.30 6.69
N ILE A 146 -11.22 17.97 6.56
CA ILE A 146 -10.84 17.25 5.35
C ILE A 146 -11.99 16.34 4.95
N SER A 147 -12.63 16.63 3.82
CA SER A 147 -13.67 15.78 3.26
C SER A 147 -13.06 14.61 2.49
N ALA A 148 -13.83 13.56 2.28
CA ALA A 148 -13.38 12.43 1.45
C ALA A 148 -13.13 12.85 -0.02
N ALA A 149 -13.85 13.87 -0.50
CA ALA A 149 -13.70 14.40 -1.87
C ALA A 149 -12.38 15.18 -2.06
N ASP A 150 -11.83 15.74 -0.97
CA ASP A 150 -10.62 16.56 -1.02
C ASP A 150 -9.34 15.75 -0.68
N ASN A 151 -9.44 14.43 -0.48
CA ASN A 151 -8.34 13.57 -0.04
C ASN A 151 -7.67 12.85 -1.23
N VAL A 152 -7.13 13.62 -2.16
CA VAL A 152 -6.42 13.10 -3.35
C VAL A 152 -5.11 12.36 -2.99
N GLU A 153 -4.54 12.65 -1.83
CA GLU A 153 -3.34 12.00 -1.31
C GLU A 153 -3.58 10.52 -0.99
N GLN A 154 -4.80 10.17 -0.56
CA GLN A 154 -5.21 8.79 -0.32
C GLN A 154 -5.18 7.99 -1.63
N ASP A 155 -5.79 8.51 -2.70
CA ASP A 155 -5.82 7.84 -4.00
C ASP A 155 -4.39 7.60 -4.53
N SER A 156 -3.52 8.60 -4.37
CA SER A 156 -2.10 8.50 -4.72
C SER A 156 -1.37 7.42 -3.91
N ALA A 157 -1.63 7.30 -2.62
CA ALA A 157 -0.99 6.30 -1.77
C ALA A 157 -1.49 4.88 -2.10
N VAL A 158 -2.80 4.70 -2.32
CA VAL A 158 -3.39 3.43 -2.75
C VAL A 158 -2.80 2.99 -4.10
N ALA A 159 -2.66 3.91 -5.06
CA ALA A 159 -2.05 3.63 -6.35
C ALA A 159 -0.58 3.19 -6.26
N ARG A 160 0.16 3.61 -5.22
CA ARG A 160 1.53 3.14 -4.91
C ARG A 160 1.57 1.78 -4.22
N GLY A 161 0.43 1.18 -3.89
CA GLY A 161 0.33 -0.12 -3.22
C GLY A 161 0.33 -0.04 -1.68
N VAL A 162 0.15 1.15 -1.09
CA VAL A 162 -0.04 1.31 0.36
C VAL A 162 -1.37 0.67 0.76
N ARG A 163 -1.35 -0.17 1.78
CA ARG A 163 -2.56 -0.84 2.27
C ARG A 163 -3.41 0.11 3.11
N TYR A 164 -4.60 0.42 2.67
CA TYR A 164 -5.57 1.19 3.45
C TYR A 164 -6.57 0.27 4.13
N ARG A 165 -6.70 0.42 5.45
CA ARG A 165 -7.69 -0.24 6.31
C ARG A 165 -8.52 0.82 7.01
N VAL A 166 -9.79 0.90 6.67
CA VAL A 166 -10.68 1.98 7.14
C VAL A 166 -11.89 1.40 7.85
N VAL A 167 -12.19 1.90 9.04
CA VAL A 167 -13.45 1.62 9.74
C VAL A 167 -14.31 2.88 9.73
N PHE A 168 -15.45 2.81 9.10
CA PHE A 168 -16.45 3.88 9.10
C PHE A 168 -17.48 3.68 10.20
N GLU A 169 -17.86 4.76 10.87
CA GLU A 169 -19.03 4.78 11.74
C GLU A 169 -20.31 4.76 10.90
N ARG A 170 -21.25 3.89 11.26
CA ARG A 170 -22.51 3.72 10.52
C ARG A 170 -23.28 5.04 10.34
N ALA A 171 -23.38 5.85 11.41
CA ALA A 171 -24.12 7.11 11.37
C ALA A 171 -23.69 8.02 10.20
N MET A 172 -22.40 8.05 9.87
CA MET A 172 -21.93 8.83 8.72
C MET A 172 -22.49 8.36 7.38
N LEU A 173 -22.71 7.05 7.25
CA LEU A 173 -23.19 6.45 6.00
C LEU A 173 -24.68 6.66 5.83
N ASP A 174 -25.40 6.77 6.94
CA ASP A 174 -26.85 7.02 6.93
C ASP A 174 -27.18 8.51 6.66
N GLU A 175 -26.23 9.42 6.96
CA GLU A 175 -26.38 10.86 6.75
C GLU A 175 -25.98 11.33 5.34
N GLU A 176 -25.12 10.58 4.61
CA GLU A 176 -24.60 10.97 3.31
C GLU A 176 -25.13 10.07 2.17
N PRO A 177 -25.93 10.61 1.22
CA PRO A 177 -26.58 9.80 0.16
C PRO A 177 -25.61 8.95 -0.68
N ASP A 178 -24.40 9.46 -0.93
CA ASP A 178 -23.41 8.79 -1.80
C ASP A 178 -22.36 8.00 -1.03
N ALA A 179 -22.49 7.87 0.30
CA ALA A 179 -21.47 7.24 1.13
C ALA A 179 -21.20 5.78 0.74
N TYR A 180 -22.25 4.99 0.49
CA TYR A 180 -22.10 3.60 0.07
C TYR A 180 -21.46 3.47 -1.32
N ALA A 181 -21.82 4.35 -2.27
CA ALA A 181 -21.20 4.36 -3.59
C ALA A 181 -19.69 4.66 -3.50
N ARG A 182 -19.30 5.58 -2.62
CA ARG A 182 -17.88 5.87 -2.35
C ARG A 182 -17.14 4.67 -1.74
N ILE A 183 -17.76 3.96 -0.78
CA ILE A 183 -17.18 2.73 -0.22
C ILE A 183 -16.96 1.68 -1.30
N VAL A 184 -17.93 1.49 -2.19
CA VAL A 184 -17.80 0.55 -3.32
C VAL A 184 -16.65 0.94 -4.24
N ALA A 185 -16.51 2.23 -4.56
CA ALA A 185 -15.42 2.74 -5.39
C ALA A 185 -14.05 2.55 -4.70
N ALA A 186 -13.93 2.90 -3.42
CA ALA A 186 -12.69 2.76 -2.65
C ALA A 186 -12.25 1.28 -2.51
N ARG A 187 -13.18 0.37 -2.29
CA ARG A 187 -12.89 -1.08 -2.32
C ARG A 187 -12.43 -1.55 -3.70
N ALA A 188 -13.02 -1.00 -4.77
CA ALA A 188 -12.58 -1.30 -6.13
C ALA A 188 -11.14 -0.81 -6.40
N ALA A 189 -10.73 0.28 -5.76
CA ALA A 189 -9.36 0.79 -5.79
C ALA A 189 -8.38 -0.02 -4.91
N GLY A 190 -8.86 -0.96 -4.08
CA GLY A 190 -8.02 -1.83 -3.26
C GLY A 190 -8.06 -1.54 -1.76
N GLU A 191 -8.89 -0.61 -1.31
CA GLU A 191 -9.03 -0.33 0.11
C GLU A 191 -9.82 -1.41 0.84
N GLN A 192 -9.39 -1.73 2.05
CA GLN A 192 -10.10 -2.62 2.95
C GLN A 192 -11.01 -1.79 3.87
N ILE A 193 -12.30 -1.85 3.66
CA ILE A 193 -13.27 -1.04 4.40
C ILE A 193 -14.18 -1.94 5.22
N ARG A 194 -14.36 -1.57 6.49
CA ARG A 194 -15.33 -2.14 7.40
C ARG A 194 -16.22 -1.05 8.00
N ILE A 195 -17.38 -1.44 8.51
CA ILE A 195 -18.38 -0.55 9.10
C ILE A 195 -18.61 -1.01 10.53
N ALA A 196 -18.61 -0.06 11.48
CA ALA A 196 -18.94 -0.29 12.89
C ALA A 196 -20.12 0.57 13.30
N ASP A 197 -20.90 0.11 14.28
CA ASP A 197 -22.02 0.88 14.82
C ASP A 197 -21.57 2.17 15.50
N ALA A 198 -20.40 2.10 16.18
CA ALA A 198 -19.78 3.26 16.81
C ALA A 198 -18.25 3.19 16.71
N VAL A 199 -17.66 4.33 16.47
CA VAL A 199 -16.21 4.55 16.44
C VAL A 199 -15.83 5.51 17.58
N PRO A 200 -14.92 5.13 18.51
CA PRO A 200 -14.66 5.92 19.70
C PRO A 200 -14.01 7.26 19.41
N VAL A 201 -13.08 7.28 18.47
CA VAL A 201 -12.31 8.47 18.09
C VAL A 201 -12.08 8.50 16.58
N LYS A 202 -11.93 9.69 16.02
CA LYS A 202 -11.39 9.87 14.67
C LYS A 202 -9.88 9.74 14.73
N LEU A 203 -9.30 8.90 13.85
CA LEU A 203 -7.89 8.53 13.94
C LEU A 203 -7.36 8.18 12.56
N LEU A 204 -6.14 8.62 12.28
CA LEU A 204 -5.32 8.15 11.17
C LEU A 204 -3.99 7.66 11.75
N ILE A 205 -3.54 6.46 11.38
CA ILE A 205 -2.23 5.94 11.75
C ILE A 205 -1.50 5.58 10.47
N VAL A 206 -0.26 6.04 10.34
CA VAL A 206 0.60 5.78 9.18
C VAL A 206 1.77 4.92 9.61
N ASP A 207 1.98 3.79 8.90
CA ASP A 207 3.10 2.84 9.07
C ASP A 207 3.33 2.42 10.52
N ARG A 208 2.28 2.44 11.36
CA ARG A 208 2.33 2.18 12.82
C ARG A 208 3.35 3.04 13.59
N ALA A 209 3.83 4.10 12.98
CA ALA A 209 4.86 5.00 13.49
C ALA A 209 4.33 6.38 13.87
N GLN A 210 3.29 6.85 13.21
CA GLN A 210 2.70 8.16 13.44
C GLN A 210 1.19 8.05 13.54
N ALA A 211 0.58 8.81 14.45
CA ALA A 211 -0.86 8.90 14.56
C ALA A 211 -1.31 10.36 14.51
N PHE A 212 -2.44 10.59 13.89
CA PHE A 212 -3.08 11.88 13.75
C PHE A 212 -4.53 11.78 14.22
N MET A 213 -4.95 12.68 15.09
CA MET A 213 -6.31 12.69 15.60
C MET A 213 -6.78 14.12 15.95
N PRO A 214 -8.08 14.43 15.87
CA PRO A 214 -8.59 15.70 16.32
C PRO A 214 -8.31 15.93 17.82
N LEU A 215 -8.01 17.18 18.19
CA LEU A 215 -7.84 17.58 19.58
C LEU A 215 -9.16 17.58 20.33
N HIS A 216 -10.26 17.95 19.64
CA HIS A 216 -11.60 18.03 20.19
C HIS A 216 -12.62 17.35 19.26
N ALA A 217 -13.69 16.80 19.81
CA ALA A 217 -14.80 16.23 19.05
C ALA A 217 -15.65 17.30 18.34
N GLY A 218 -15.55 18.57 18.75
CA GLY A 218 -16.22 19.74 18.18
C GLY A 218 -15.52 21.02 18.66
N GLY A 219 -15.82 22.15 18.04
CA GLY A 219 -15.19 23.42 18.36
C GLY A 219 -14.15 23.89 17.32
N PRO A 220 -13.24 24.81 17.67
CA PRO A 220 -12.23 25.31 16.74
C PRO A 220 -11.32 24.17 16.25
N PRO A 221 -10.85 24.24 14.99
CA PRO A 221 -10.02 23.18 14.43
C PRO A 221 -8.70 23.06 15.20
N GLY A 222 -8.41 21.86 15.65
CA GLY A 222 -7.18 21.48 16.31
C GLY A 222 -6.94 19.99 16.13
N ALA A 223 -5.68 19.57 16.01
CA ALA A 223 -5.30 18.16 15.90
C ALA A 223 -4.03 17.86 16.69
N LEU A 224 -3.84 16.60 16.98
CA LEU A 224 -2.65 16.02 17.57
C LEU A 224 -1.90 15.21 16.51
N LEU A 225 -0.61 15.48 16.37
CA LEU A 225 0.32 14.60 15.69
C LEU A 225 1.14 13.86 16.76
N ILE A 226 1.01 12.55 16.80
CA ILE A 226 1.68 11.67 17.78
C ILE A 226 2.73 10.88 17.03
N ARG A 227 4.00 10.97 17.47
CA ARG A 227 5.12 10.27 16.88
C ARG A 227 5.37 8.94 17.58
N GLU A 228 6.22 8.11 16.99
CA GLU A 228 6.55 6.76 17.45
C GLU A 228 6.76 6.71 18.97
N SER A 229 5.85 6.02 19.64
CA SER A 229 5.79 5.96 21.10
C SER A 229 4.86 4.85 21.57
N GLY A 230 4.79 4.65 22.90
CA GLY A 230 3.80 3.80 23.53
C GLY A 230 2.35 4.21 23.20
N LEU A 231 2.10 5.52 22.97
CA LEU A 231 0.78 6.01 22.58
C LEU A 231 0.36 5.51 21.20
N VAL A 232 1.25 5.55 20.20
CA VAL A 232 0.94 5.02 18.86
C VAL A 232 0.62 3.53 18.94
N ARG A 233 1.38 2.75 19.72
CA ARG A 233 1.09 1.32 19.94
C ARG A 233 -0.29 1.09 20.56
N ALA A 234 -0.69 1.91 21.52
CA ALA A 234 -2.01 1.84 22.13
C ALA A 234 -3.12 2.20 21.12
N LEU A 235 -2.89 3.21 20.27
CA LEU A 235 -3.83 3.60 19.21
C LEU A 235 -3.94 2.53 18.12
N VAL A 236 -2.84 1.87 17.76
CA VAL A 236 -2.86 0.69 16.88
C VAL A 236 -3.68 -0.44 17.49
N ALA A 237 -3.52 -0.73 18.79
CA ALA A 237 -4.30 -1.75 19.47
C ALA A 237 -5.80 -1.39 19.51
N LEU A 238 -6.13 -0.10 19.69
CA LEU A 238 -7.51 0.40 19.59
C LEU A 238 -8.08 0.19 18.18
N PHE A 239 -7.31 0.55 17.14
CA PHE A 239 -7.73 0.30 15.76
C PHE A 239 -7.98 -1.18 15.50
N GLU A 240 -7.05 -2.06 15.87
CA GLU A 240 -7.19 -3.51 15.65
C GLU A 240 -8.39 -4.10 16.42
N PHE A 241 -8.70 -3.57 17.60
CA PHE A 241 -9.91 -3.94 18.33
C PHE A 241 -11.17 -3.53 17.58
N GLN A 242 -11.25 -2.29 17.08
CA GLN A 242 -12.36 -1.81 16.28
C GLN A 242 -12.48 -2.58 14.96
N TRP A 243 -11.35 -2.84 14.31
CA TRP A 243 -11.32 -3.61 13.07
C TRP A 243 -11.92 -5.02 13.23
N ARG A 244 -11.64 -5.71 14.34
CA ARG A 244 -12.21 -7.03 14.59
C ARG A 244 -13.73 -7.00 14.86
N LYS A 245 -14.22 -5.93 15.45
CA LYS A 245 -15.66 -5.74 15.73
C LYS A 245 -16.44 -5.29 14.51
N ALA A 246 -15.82 -4.52 13.64
CA ALA A 246 -16.44 -3.99 12.43
C ALA A 246 -16.61 -5.10 11.39
N THR A 247 -17.68 -5.01 10.61
CA THR A 247 -18.00 -5.95 9.53
C THR A 247 -17.90 -5.27 8.17
N PRO A 248 -17.67 -6.00 7.06
CA PRO A 248 -17.63 -5.41 5.73
C PRO A 248 -18.93 -4.71 5.34
N ASP A 249 -20.05 -5.21 5.79
CA ASP A 249 -21.42 -4.73 5.53
C ASP A 249 -21.99 -3.86 6.65
N GLY A 250 -21.24 -3.73 7.75
CA GLY A 250 -21.72 -3.06 8.97
C GLY A 250 -22.79 -3.84 9.71
N GLY A 251 -22.87 -5.16 9.54
CA GLY A 251 -23.92 -5.98 10.10
C GLY A 251 -25.31 -5.71 9.47
N ARG A 252 -25.35 -4.95 8.38
CA ARG A 252 -26.51 -4.91 7.50
C ARG A 252 -26.40 -6.09 6.55
N SER A 253 -26.92 -7.23 6.95
CA SER A 253 -27.49 -8.15 5.98
C SER A 253 -28.77 -7.53 5.46
N LEU A 254 -29.08 -7.73 4.19
CA LEU A 254 -30.43 -7.50 3.71
C LEU A 254 -31.39 -8.23 4.67
N ASP A 255 -32.51 -7.61 5.03
CA ASP A 255 -33.56 -8.39 5.68
C ASP A 255 -33.90 -9.60 4.77
N GLU A 256 -34.39 -10.68 5.34
CA GLU A 256 -34.66 -11.91 4.58
C GLU A 256 -35.53 -11.64 3.35
N SER A 257 -36.41 -10.70 3.41
CA SER A 257 -37.28 -10.28 2.32
C SER A 257 -36.54 -9.53 1.24
N ASP A 258 -35.62 -8.61 1.60
CA ASP A 258 -34.80 -7.84 0.66
C ASP A 258 -33.75 -8.74 0.00
N ALA A 259 -33.13 -9.66 0.75
CA ALA A 259 -32.19 -10.65 0.21
C ALA A 259 -32.87 -11.54 -0.84
N ARG A 260 -34.09 -12.02 -0.55
CA ARG A 260 -34.89 -12.81 -1.49
C ARG A 260 -35.28 -12.02 -2.74
N ILE A 261 -35.70 -10.74 -2.59
CA ILE A 261 -36.02 -9.87 -3.71
C ILE A 261 -34.80 -9.69 -4.62
N VAL A 262 -33.65 -9.29 -4.05
CA VAL A 262 -32.41 -9.06 -4.83
C VAL A 262 -31.91 -10.36 -5.46
N GLY A 263 -31.90 -11.46 -4.72
CA GLY A 263 -31.52 -12.78 -5.23
C GLY A 263 -32.34 -13.16 -6.47
N LEU A 264 -33.66 -13.04 -6.42
CA LEU A 264 -34.55 -13.30 -7.55
C LEU A 264 -34.33 -12.35 -8.73
N LEU A 265 -34.11 -11.05 -8.47
CA LEU A 265 -33.79 -10.07 -9.53
C LEU A 265 -32.47 -10.41 -10.22
N MET A 266 -31.46 -10.90 -9.50
CA MET A 266 -30.17 -11.32 -10.05
C MET A 266 -30.28 -12.57 -10.94
N THR A 267 -31.29 -13.41 -10.74
CA THR A 267 -31.59 -14.51 -11.68
C THR A 267 -32.33 -14.05 -12.96
N GLY A 268 -32.62 -12.74 -13.07
CA GLY A 268 -33.24 -12.15 -14.25
C GLY A 268 -34.76 -12.08 -14.20
N LEU A 269 -35.40 -12.34 -13.05
CA LEU A 269 -36.84 -12.19 -12.89
C LEU A 269 -37.27 -10.72 -12.95
N THR A 270 -38.46 -10.47 -13.51
CA THR A 270 -39.10 -9.14 -13.46
C THR A 270 -39.72 -8.88 -12.07
N ASP A 271 -40.02 -7.62 -11.77
CA ASP A 271 -40.66 -7.26 -10.49
C ASP A 271 -42.00 -7.95 -10.28
N GLU A 272 -42.76 -8.15 -11.37
CA GLU A 272 -44.03 -8.88 -11.35
C GLU A 272 -43.83 -10.36 -10.98
N ALA A 273 -42.78 -10.98 -11.60
CA ALA A 273 -42.43 -12.37 -11.33
C ALA A 273 -41.91 -12.55 -9.90
N VAL A 274 -41.13 -11.60 -9.39
CA VAL A 274 -40.63 -11.57 -8.00
C VAL A 274 -41.83 -11.40 -7.04
N ALA A 275 -42.77 -10.48 -7.32
CA ALA A 275 -43.94 -10.26 -6.52
C ALA A 275 -44.81 -11.53 -6.44
N ALA A 276 -45.07 -12.17 -7.57
CA ALA A 276 -45.79 -13.43 -7.64
C ALA A 276 -45.10 -14.55 -6.85
N HIS A 277 -43.74 -14.68 -7.03
CA HIS A 277 -42.96 -15.71 -6.36
C HIS A 277 -42.93 -15.57 -4.83
N LEU A 278 -42.92 -14.30 -4.34
CA LEU A 278 -42.85 -14.00 -2.91
C LEU A 278 -44.24 -13.82 -2.27
N GLY A 279 -45.32 -13.92 -3.04
CA GLY A 279 -46.69 -13.72 -2.53
C GLY A 279 -46.94 -12.30 -2.03
N THR A 280 -46.31 -11.30 -2.65
CA THR A 280 -46.43 -9.88 -2.26
C THR A 280 -46.94 -9.01 -3.41
N SER A 281 -47.22 -7.72 -3.15
CA SER A 281 -47.64 -6.81 -4.24
C SER A 281 -46.46 -6.30 -5.05
N LEU A 282 -46.66 -6.06 -6.35
CA LEU A 282 -45.70 -5.38 -7.23
C LEU A 282 -45.20 -4.05 -6.63
N ARG A 283 -46.12 -3.28 -6.06
CA ARG A 283 -45.82 -1.99 -5.41
C ARG A 283 -44.84 -2.16 -4.22
N THR A 284 -44.99 -3.25 -3.48
CA THR A 284 -44.09 -3.55 -2.36
C THR A 284 -42.68 -3.86 -2.87
N VAL A 285 -42.54 -4.70 -3.91
CA VAL A 285 -41.26 -5.01 -4.53
C VAL A 285 -40.60 -3.74 -5.09
N GLN A 286 -41.31 -2.94 -5.87
CA GLN A 286 -40.76 -1.71 -6.45
C GLN A 286 -40.34 -0.69 -5.38
N ARG A 287 -41.10 -0.55 -4.28
CA ARG A 287 -40.71 0.33 -3.16
C ARG A 287 -39.42 -0.15 -2.50
N ARG A 288 -39.28 -1.46 -2.23
CA ARG A 288 -38.09 -2.05 -1.62
C ARG A 288 -36.87 -1.93 -2.53
N VAL A 289 -37.02 -2.23 -3.82
CA VAL A 289 -35.95 -2.07 -4.82
C VAL A 289 -35.48 -0.61 -4.90
N ARG A 290 -36.41 0.36 -4.90
CA ARG A 290 -36.06 1.78 -4.89
C ARG A 290 -35.27 2.15 -3.64
N HIS A 291 -35.74 1.73 -2.47
CA HIS A 291 -35.04 1.94 -1.21
C HIS A 291 -33.63 1.35 -1.22
N LEU A 292 -33.47 0.12 -1.70
CA LEU A 292 -32.15 -0.52 -1.82
C LEU A 292 -31.25 0.21 -2.81
N MET A 293 -31.80 0.74 -3.92
CA MET A 293 -31.04 1.57 -4.85
C MET A 293 -30.60 2.88 -4.20
N GLU A 294 -31.46 3.54 -3.43
CA GLU A 294 -31.12 4.75 -2.65
C GLU A 294 -30.00 4.46 -1.65
N VAL A 295 -30.14 3.39 -0.86
CA VAL A 295 -29.16 2.98 0.15
C VAL A 295 -27.81 2.60 -0.45
N THR A 296 -27.79 1.95 -1.62
CA THR A 296 -26.52 1.49 -2.27
C THR A 296 -25.95 2.53 -3.22
N GLY A 297 -26.65 3.65 -3.49
CA GLY A 297 -26.25 4.63 -4.51
C GLY A 297 -26.40 4.12 -5.96
N GLY A 298 -27.11 3.02 -6.16
CA GLY A 298 -27.37 2.44 -7.47
C GLY A 298 -28.41 3.22 -8.27
N ARG A 299 -28.07 3.64 -9.48
CA ARG A 299 -29.03 4.33 -10.40
C ARG A 299 -29.82 3.37 -11.27
N THR A 300 -29.39 2.13 -11.37
CA THR A 300 -30.01 1.05 -12.13
C THR A 300 -30.06 -0.23 -11.32
N ARG A 301 -30.96 -1.17 -11.68
CA ARG A 301 -31.04 -2.48 -11.04
C ARG A 301 -29.78 -3.31 -11.19
N MET A 302 -29.09 -3.17 -12.33
CA MET A 302 -27.80 -3.82 -12.55
C MET A 302 -26.75 -3.29 -11.56
N GLN A 303 -26.72 -1.98 -11.34
CA GLN A 303 -25.84 -1.38 -10.33
C GLN A 303 -26.22 -1.80 -8.91
N LEU A 304 -27.53 -1.90 -8.60
CA LEU A 304 -27.98 -2.45 -7.30
C LEU A 304 -27.41 -3.86 -7.10
N GLY A 305 -27.60 -4.77 -8.05
CA GLY A 305 -27.07 -6.14 -7.95
C GLY A 305 -25.57 -6.18 -7.77
N PHE A 306 -24.84 -5.37 -8.55
CA PHE A 306 -23.38 -5.24 -8.46
C PHE A 306 -22.95 -4.72 -7.08
N HIS A 307 -23.62 -3.66 -6.56
CA HIS A 307 -23.28 -3.07 -5.25
C HIS A 307 -23.57 -4.05 -4.11
N VAL A 308 -24.73 -4.72 -4.13
CA VAL A 308 -25.11 -5.69 -3.11
C VAL A 308 -24.15 -6.87 -3.06
N ALA A 309 -23.73 -7.40 -4.22
CA ALA A 309 -22.73 -8.45 -4.29
C ALA A 309 -21.37 -7.98 -3.73
N ARG A 310 -20.93 -6.76 -4.07
CA ARG A 310 -19.68 -6.18 -3.57
C ARG A 310 -19.69 -5.81 -2.09
N LEU A 311 -20.85 -5.50 -1.54
CA LEU A 311 -21.03 -5.25 -0.10
C LEU A 311 -21.11 -6.55 0.71
N GLY A 312 -21.20 -7.72 0.05
CA GLY A 312 -21.33 -9.02 0.70
C GLY A 312 -22.71 -9.18 1.38
N TRP A 313 -23.77 -8.57 0.84
CA TRP A 313 -25.12 -8.64 1.36
C TRP A 313 -25.91 -9.86 0.87
N LEU A 314 -25.35 -10.58 -0.07
CA LEU A 314 -25.83 -11.90 -0.54
C LEU A 314 -24.73 -12.91 -0.26
N ASP A 315 -25.03 -13.93 0.52
CA ASP A 315 -24.22 -15.14 0.67
C ASP A 315 -24.23 -16.00 -0.60
#